data_ac97e5d69d8f49ba71d3fd47276b5a19
#
_entry.id   ac97e5d69d8f49ba71d3fd47276b5a19
#
_cell.length_a   1.000
_cell.length_b   1.000
_cell.length_c   1.000
_cell.angle_alpha   90.00
_cell.angle_beta   90.00
_cell.angle_gamma   90.00
#
_symmetry.space_group_name_H-M   'P 1'
#
loop_
_entity.id
_entity.type
_entity.pdbx_description
1 polymer ?
#
loop_
_entity_poly.entity_id
_entity_poly.type
_entity_poly.pdbx_seq_one_letter_code
_entity_poly.pdbx_strand_id
1 'polypeptide(L)' 'MSATIKDIARETGLALATISKYINGGTVRPQNKKQIDQAIRK' A
#
# COMPACT_ATOMS: atom_id res chain seq x y z
N MET A 1 -2.53 17.27 2.54
CA MET A 1 -1.81 16.31 3.38
C MET A 1 -1.46 15.07 2.60
N SER A 2 -0.25 14.62 2.74
CA SER A 2 0.16 13.40 2.06
C SER A 2 -0.17 12.19 2.90
N ALA A 3 -0.61 11.12 2.25
CA ALA A 3 -0.87 9.86 2.93
C ALA A 3 0.46 9.22 3.33
N THR A 4 0.51 8.70 4.54
CA THR A 4 1.67 7.95 4.98
C THR A 4 1.45 6.46 4.72
N ILE A 5 2.53 5.69 4.88
CA ILE A 5 2.43 4.24 4.75
C ILE A 5 1.41 3.68 5.73
N LYS A 6 1.34 4.28 6.92
CA LYS A 6 0.37 3.84 7.93
C LYS A 6 -1.06 4.07 7.46
N ASP A 7 -1.31 5.20 6.80
CA ASP A 7 -2.65 5.49 6.29
C ASP A 7 -3.04 4.48 5.22
N ILE A 8 -2.12 4.16 4.33
CA ILE A 8 -2.39 3.18 3.27
C ILE A 8 -2.65 1.81 3.87
N ALA A 9 -1.88 1.43 4.88
CA ALA A 9 -2.08 0.15 5.54
C ALA A 9 -3.45 0.08 6.19
N ARG A 10 -3.88 1.17 6.81
CA ARG A 10 -5.17 1.23 7.46
C ARG A 10 -6.32 1.09 6.44
N GLU A 11 -6.19 1.78 5.32
CA GLU A 11 -7.24 1.76 4.31
C GLU A 11 -7.34 0.42 3.59
N THR A 12 -6.22 -0.20 3.34
CA THR A 12 -6.19 -1.47 2.61
C THR A 12 -6.34 -2.68 3.51
N GLY A 13 -6.07 -2.51 4.79
CA GLY A 13 -6.05 -3.65 5.71
C GLY A 13 -4.82 -4.52 5.57
N LEU A 14 -3.82 -4.05 4.84
CA LEU A 14 -2.60 -4.81 4.61
C LEU A 14 -1.55 -4.50 5.68
N ALA A 15 -0.56 -5.40 5.81
CA ALA A 15 0.53 -5.19 6.74
C ALA A 15 1.43 -4.06 6.26
N LEU A 16 2.01 -3.33 7.21
CA LEU A 16 2.95 -2.26 6.88
C LEU A 16 4.11 -2.78 6.05
N ALA A 17 4.60 -3.98 6.36
CA ALA A 17 5.70 -4.58 5.62
C ALA A 17 5.36 -4.77 4.14
N THR A 18 4.11 -5.15 3.86
CA THR A 18 3.66 -5.36 2.49
C THR A 18 3.69 -4.05 1.71
N ILE A 19 3.20 -2.98 2.31
CA ILE A 19 3.15 -1.69 1.67
C ILE A 19 4.55 -1.13 1.48
N SER A 20 5.37 -1.23 2.49
CA SER A 20 6.76 -0.77 2.41
C SER A 20 7.51 -1.50 1.29
N LYS A 21 7.28 -2.80 1.17
CA LYS A 21 7.90 -3.61 0.13
C LYS A 21 7.49 -3.11 -1.25
N TYR A 22 6.21 -2.80 -1.43
CA TYR A 22 5.72 -2.31 -2.71
C TYR A 22 6.35 -0.96 -3.06
N ILE A 23 6.41 -0.06 -2.10
CA ILE A 23 6.97 1.28 -2.32
C ILE A 23 8.44 1.22 -2.66
N ASN A 24 9.16 0.28 -2.06
CA ASN A 24 10.60 0.11 -2.31
C ASN A 24 10.90 -0.69 -3.57
N GLY A 25 9.89 -0.97 -4.36
CA GLY A 25 10.10 -1.67 -5.63
C GLY A 25 10.05 -3.18 -5.51
N GLY A 26 9.64 -3.69 -4.37
CA GLY A 26 9.50 -5.13 -4.20
C GLY A 26 8.25 -5.68 -4.87
N THR A 27 8.17 -6.99 -4.96
CA THR A 27 7.05 -7.66 -5.60
C THR A 27 5.97 -7.95 -4.56
N VAL A 28 4.74 -7.58 -4.89
CA VAL A 28 3.58 -7.92 -4.07
C VAL A 28 2.54 -8.58 -4.96
N ARG A 29 1.57 -9.25 -4.34
CA ARG A 29 0.51 -9.92 -5.09
C ARG A 29 -0.29 -8.90 -5.89
N PRO A 30 -0.77 -9.28 -7.09
CA PRO A 30 -1.54 -8.35 -7.92
C PRO A 30 -2.73 -7.73 -7.22
N GLN A 31 -3.47 -8.50 -6.42
CA GLN A 31 -4.62 -7.95 -5.73
C GLN A 31 -4.21 -6.95 -4.65
N ASN A 32 -3.07 -7.18 -3.99
CA ASN A 32 -2.56 -6.24 -3.01
C ASN A 32 -2.09 -4.97 -3.68
N LYS A 33 -1.40 -5.11 -4.79
CA LYS A 33 -0.95 -3.97 -5.58
C LYS A 33 -2.14 -3.10 -5.98
N LYS A 34 -3.21 -3.72 -6.42
CA LYS A 34 -4.40 -3.00 -6.83
C LYS A 34 -4.99 -2.20 -5.67
N GLN A 35 -5.06 -2.81 -4.49
CA GLN A 35 -5.58 -2.13 -3.33
C GLN A 35 -4.70 -0.94 -2.93
N ILE A 36 -3.37 -1.13 -2.96
CA ILE A 36 -2.45 -0.06 -2.62
C ILE A 36 -2.58 1.09 -3.61
N ASP A 37 -2.66 0.79 -4.89
CA ASP A 37 -2.80 1.81 -5.92
C ASP A 37 -4.08 2.60 -5.73
N GLN A 38 -5.18 1.95 -5.38
CA GLN A 38 -6.44 2.63 -5.15
C GLN A 38 -6.36 3.53 -3.93
N ALA A 39 -5.67 3.10 -2.88
CA ALA A 39 -5.51 3.91 -1.68
C ALA A 39 -4.67 5.15 -1.98
N ILE A 40 -3.64 5.00 -2.77
CA ILE A 40 -2.77 6.12 -3.14
C ILE A 40 -3.52 7.13 -4.00
N ARG A 41 -4.41 6.65 -4.85
CA ARG A 41 -5.14 7.54 -5.76
C ARG A 41 -6.18 8.40 -5.07
N LYS A 42 -6.58 8.03 -3.90
CA LYS A 42 -7.49 8.88 -3.16
C LYS A 42 -6.79 10.16 -2.75
#